data_3b37f74703d52714db6892963fc064a6
#
_entry.id   3b37f74703d52714db6892963fc064a6
#
_cell.length_a   1.000
_cell.length_b   1.000
_cell.length_c   1.000
_cell.angle_alpha   90.00
_cell.angle_beta   90.00
_cell.angle_gamma   90.00
#
_symmetry.space_group_name_H-M   'P 1'
#
loop_
_entity.id
_entity.type
_entity.pdbx_description
1 polymer ?
#
loop_
_entity_poly.entity_id
_entity_poly.type
_entity_poly.pdbx_seq_one_letter_code
_entity_poly.pdbx_strand_id
1 'polypeptide(L)'
;MVQITSLAVAASLASYTCAGPIDDLINRFKIPLASEKLQNDIKLSTLQSHARSLQRFADRSNGTRVFGSQGHNESVDYVAKLARLAGYEVQKQTFPFPYSEVLSQRFEAGSPINISAMTFSPSTPLGGFTAPLVHIPDVDTPPSAGCTPSDFEGIDATGKIALIQRGECSFAIKNQNAKAAGAVGVVVYNNADGSLSGTLGDPNAAAFVPIGGISRAAGEDLVTRLTSGQIIDATLDINIFNEDRYSSNVIATSKAGDKSNIVFIGSHLDSVRAGAGINDNGSGSIAILELAVQLSKYRLKNAVRFAWWTAEEFGLVGSEHYVANLSEEERKKIALYINLDMVASPNYVHAVLDGDGSSGLNPGPTPPGSGAIEKVLTDYYASKKIPSVPSAFNGRSDYGPFIAEGINIPSGGIFTGAEGIKTEEQAKLFGGSAGVAYDVNYHGAGDSYDNLNFKAFEANAKAAAHAVATFVASTAVVEKEKTSTVNPSLRLASVPNTLPNDALGVQGKDFCTGELA
;
A
#
# COMPACT_ATOMS: atom_id res chain seq x y z
N MET A 1 1.29 54.50 -24.23
CA MET A 1 0.98 53.54 -23.14
C MET A 1 -0.12 52.62 -23.64
N VAL A 2 0.24 51.44 -24.13
CA VAL A 2 -0.71 50.44 -24.61
C VAL A 2 -0.53 49.24 -23.68
N GLN A 3 -1.56 48.93 -22.89
CA GLN A 3 -1.61 47.73 -22.06
C GLN A 3 -1.84 46.52 -22.93
N ILE A 4 -0.92 45.56 -22.90
CA ILE A 4 -1.08 44.24 -23.48
C ILE A 4 -1.55 43.32 -22.35
N THR A 5 -2.83 42.98 -22.37
CA THR A 5 -3.41 41.93 -21.51
C THR A 5 -3.10 40.57 -22.11
N SER A 6 -2.25 39.81 -21.41
CA SER A 6 -1.96 38.41 -21.77
C SER A 6 -3.11 37.51 -21.33
N LEU A 7 -3.91 37.02 -22.28
CA LEU A 7 -4.85 35.94 -22.07
C LEU A 7 -4.08 34.59 -22.09
N ALA A 8 -3.92 33.99 -20.93
CA ALA A 8 -3.47 32.60 -20.83
C ALA A 8 -4.65 31.68 -21.15
N VAL A 9 -4.65 31.12 -22.36
CA VAL A 9 -5.58 30.06 -22.75
C VAL A 9 -5.02 28.74 -22.22
N ALA A 10 -5.59 28.24 -21.14
CA ALA A 10 -5.37 26.88 -20.68
C ALA A 10 -6.10 25.92 -21.63
N ALA A 11 -5.37 25.37 -22.59
CA ALA A 11 -5.86 24.30 -23.44
C ALA A 11 -5.76 22.96 -22.70
N SER A 12 -6.84 22.56 -22.01
CA SER A 12 -7.03 21.19 -21.56
C SER A 12 -7.39 20.34 -22.78
N LEU A 13 -6.39 19.71 -23.40
CA LEU A 13 -6.59 18.69 -24.42
C LEU A 13 -7.00 17.38 -23.71
N ALA A 14 -8.29 17.23 -23.43
CA ALA A 14 -8.91 15.93 -23.19
C ALA A 14 -8.91 15.19 -24.54
N SER A 15 -7.89 14.38 -24.79
CA SER A 15 -7.84 13.49 -25.94
C SER A 15 -8.80 12.33 -25.72
N TYR A 16 -10.06 12.48 -26.10
CA TYR A 16 -10.97 11.37 -26.27
C TYR A 16 -10.52 10.57 -27.50
N THR A 17 -9.72 9.53 -27.30
CA THR A 17 -9.50 8.52 -28.33
C THR A 17 -10.47 7.38 -28.12
N CYS A 18 -11.64 7.43 -28.75
CA CYS A 18 -12.34 6.20 -29.11
C CYS A 18 -11.37 5.34 -29.91
N ALA A 19 -11.35 4.00 -29.69
CA ALA A 19 -10.59 3.09 -30.53
C ALA A 19 -10.90 3.44 -31.99
N GLY A 20 -9.86 3.81 -32.77
CA GLY A 20 -10.08 4.19 -34.15
C GLY A 20 -10.51 2.96 -34.95
N PRO A 21 -11.20 3.13 -36.08
CA PRO A 21 -11.62 2.01 -36.96
C PRO A 21 -10.47 1.05 -37.32
N ILE A 22 -9.23 1.54 -37.32
CA ILE A 22 -8.03 0.76 -37.61
C ILE A 22 -7.69 -0.19 -36.45
N ASP A 23 -7.77 0.26 -35.19
CA ASP A 23 -7.44 -0.56 -34.04
C ASP A 23 -8.44 -1.72 -33.87
N ASP A 24 -9.70 -1.48 -34.14
CA ASP A 24 -10.73 -2.52 -34.17
C ASP A 24 -10.53 -3.51 -35.32
N LEU A 25 -10.11 -3.03 -36.50
CA LEU A 25 -9.78 -3.90 -37.62
C LEU A 25 -8.56 -4.78 -37.27
N ILE A 26 -7.50 -4.21 -36.73
CA ILE A 26 -6.33 -4.96 -36.26
C ILE A 26 -6.74 -6.00 -35.22
N ASN A 27 -7.60 -5.65 -34.27
CA ASN A 27 -8.08 -6.56 -33.23
C ASN A 27 -8.78 -7.80 -33.83
N ARG A 28 -9.55 -7.65 -34.93
CA ARG A 28 -10.23 -8.78 -35.60
C ARG A 28 -9.28 -9.82 -36.17
N PHE A 29 -8.05 -9.43 -36.52
CA PHE A 29 -7.02 -10.35 -37.05
C PHE A 29 -6.16 -10.98 -35.95
N LYS A 30 -6.28 -10.55 -34.70
CA LYS A 30 -5.57 -11.16 -33.58
C LYS A 30 -6.13 -12.56 -33.25
N ILE A 31 -5.33 -13.33 -32.52
CA ILE A 31 -5.69 -14.69 -32.07
C ILE A 31 -6.95 -14.61 -31.19
N PRO A 32 -7.96 -15.48 -31.39
CA PRO A 32 -9.06 -15.57 -30.43
C PRO A 32 -8.54 -15.85 -29.01
N LEU A 33 -9.04 -15.09 -28.04
CA LEU A 33 -8.64 -15.23 -26.65
C LEU A 33 -9.20 -16.56 -26.09
N ALA A 34 -8.29 -17.40 -25.62
CA ALA A 34 -8.60 -18.61 -24.87
C ALA A 34 -7.76 -18.61 -23.61
N SER A 35 -8.40 -18.72 -22.44
CA SER A 35 -7.74 -18.62 -21.14
C SER A 35 -6.57 -19.59 -21.00
N GLU A 36 -6.75 -20.86 -21.37
CA GLU A 36 -5.69 -21.87 -21.26
C GLU A 36 -4.47 -21.51 -22.14
N LYS A 37 -4.71 -20.95 -23.34
CA LYS A 37 -3.63 -20.54 -24.21
C LYS A 37 -2.85 -19.38 -23.65
N LEU A 38 -3.55 -18.36 -23.10
CA LEU A 38 -2.91 -17.22 -22.44
C LEU A 38 -2.09 -17.69 -21.21
N GLN A 39 -2.64 -18.59 -20.38
CA GLN A 39 -1.91 -19.19 -19.26
C GLN A 39 -0.61 -19.88 -19.72
N ASN A 40 -0.67 -20.61 -20.85
CA ASN A 40 0.48 -21.31 -21.40
C ASN A 40 1.52 -20.37 -22.03
N ASP A 41 1.15 -19.15 -22.38
CA ASP A 41 2.08 -18.12 -22.85
C ASP A 41 2.85 -17.46 -21.70
N ILE A 42 2.34 -17.48 -20.47
CA ILE A 42 3.07 -17.04 -19.27
C ILE A 42 4.18 -18.07 -18.97
N LYS A 43 5.44 -17.61 -19.06
CA LYS A 43 6.60 -18.48 -18.85
C LYS A 43 7.37 -18.08 -17.60
N LEU A 44 7.69 -19.06 -16.77
CA LEU A 44 8.51 -18.85 -15.58
C LEU A 44 9.85 -18.16 -15.91
N SER A 45 10.50 -18.56 -16.99
CA SER A 45 11.77 -17.96 -17.42
C SER A 45 11.65 -16.47 -17.72
N THR A 46 10.51 -16.00 -18.24
CA THR A 46 10.25 -14.58 -18.49
C THR A 46 9.99 -13.84 -17.18
N LEU A 47 9.18 -14.42 -16.27
CA LEU A 47 8.96 -13.86 -14.92
C LEU A 47 10.31 -13.69 -14.19
N GLN A 48 11.17 -14.70 -14.22
CA GLN A 48 12.53 -14.64 -13.64
C GLN A 48 13.39 -13.55 -14.28
N SER A 49 13.30 -13.37 -15.59
CA SER A 49 14.07 -12.34 -16.32
C SER A 49 13.64 -10.93 -15.89
N HIS A 50 12.34 -10.70 -15.74
CA HIS A 50 11.80 -9.44 -15.22
C HIS A 50 12.23 -9.21 -13.76
N ALA A 51 12.15 -10.22 -12.89
CA ALA A 51 12.57 -10.14 -11.50
C ALA A 51 14.04 -9.75 -11.36
N ARG A 52 14.93 -10.36 -12.16
CA ARG A 52 16.35 -9.95 -12.23
C ARG A 52 16.53 -8.52 -12.74
N SER A 53 15.61 -8.01 -13.56
CA SER A 53 15.70 -6.62 -14.03
C SER A 53 15.36 -5.65 -12.91
N LEU A 54 14.28 -5.90 -12.15
CA LEU A 54 13.93 -5.08 -10.97
C LEU A 54 15.03 -5.15 -9.90
N GLN A 55 15.58 -6.35 -9.64
CA GLN A 55 16.72 -6.50 -8.72
C GLN A 55 17.90 -5.61 -9.14
N ARG A 56 18.31 -5.64 -10.43
CA ARG A 56 19.39 -4.79 -10.91
C ARG A 56 19.08 -3.29 -10.79
N PHE A 57 17.82 -2.88 -10.90
CA PHE A 57 17.44 -1.49 -10.69
C PHE A 57 17.60 -1.10 -9.22
N ALA A 58 17.19 -1.96 -8.30
CA ALA A 58 17.43 -1.78 -6.87
C ALA A 58 18.93 -1.73 -6.54
N ASP A 59 19.72 -2.68 -7.07
CA ASP A 59 21.18 -2.77 -6.82
C ASP A 59 21.91 -1.47 -7.20
N ARG A 60 21.43 -0.75 -8.23
CA ARG A 60 21.98 0.55 -8.63
C ARG A 60 21.41 1.74 -7.85
N SER A 61 20.49 1.49 -6.94
CA SER A 61 19.76 2.50 -6.18
C SER A 61 19.78 2.18 -4.68
N ASN A 62 20.97 1.97 -4.13
CA ASN A 62 21.18 1.64 -2.71
C ASN A 62 20.36 0.44 -2.21
N GLY A 63 20.11 -0.53 -3.08
CA GLY A 63 19.36 -1.75 -2.75
C GLY A 63 17.85 -1.60 -2.72
N THR A 64 17.29 -0.47 -3.16
CA THR A 64 15.84 -0.21 -3.07
C THR A 64 15.22 0.31 -4.35
N ARG A 65 13.89 0.21 -4.45
CA ARG A 65 13.05 0.81 -5.51
C ARG A 65 12.00 1.75 -4.92
N VAL A 66 12.37 2.42 -3.84
CA VAL A 66 11.52 3.41 -3.17
C VAL A 66 11.04 4.47 -4.15
N PHE A 67 9.81 4.95 -4.00
CA PHE A 67 9.22 5.94 -4.90
C PHE A 67 10.14 7.14 -5.14
N GLY A 68 10.19 7.62 -6.40
CA GLY A 68 11.03 8.74 -6.80
C GLY A 68 12.54 8.45 -6.84
N SER A 69 13.02 7.30 -6.34
CA SER A 69 14.42 6.90 -6.42
C SER A 69 14.83 6.51 -7.85
N GLN A 70 16.13 6.40 -8.08
CA GLN A 70 16.65 5.91 -9.38
C GLN A 70 16.10 4.52 -9.70
N GLY A 71 16.11 3.58 -8.74
CA GLY A 71 15.63 2.21 -8.95
C GLY A 71 14.15 2.15 -9.29
N HIS A 72 13.32 3.00 -8.64
CA HIS A 72 11.91 3.12 -8.98
C HIS A 72 11.70 3.74 -10.37
N ASN A 73 12.39 4.83 -10.68
CA ASN A 73 12.27 5.50 -11.97
C ASN A 73 12.69 4.60 -13.14
N GLU A 74 13.76 3.79 -12.98
CA GLU A 74 14.16 2.78 -13.95
C GLU A 74 13.09 1.68 -14.10
N SER A 75 12.43 1.29 -12.99
CA SER A 75 11.32 0.33 -13.01
C SER A 75 10.10 0.90 -13.74
N VAL A 76 9.73 2.16 -13.49
CA VAL A 76 8.66 2.89 -14.20
C VAL A 76 8.95 2.96 -15.70
N ASP A 77 10.17 3.31 -16.10
CA ASP A 77 10.55 3.37 -17.50
C ASP A 77 10.53 2.00 -18.16
N TYR A 78 10.95 0.98 -17.45
CA TYR A 78 10.96 -0.41 -17.92
C TYR A 78 9.56 -0.91 -18.23
N VAL A 79 8.63 -0.81 -17.28
CA VAL A 79 7.25 -1.29 -17.49
C VAL A 79 6.53 -0.45 -18.55
N ALA A 80 6.70 0.87 -18.53
CA ALA A 80 6.10 1.76 -19.52
C ALA A 80 6.61 1.46 -20.95
N LYS A 81 7.91 1.18 -21.10
CA LYS A 81 8.51 0.81 -22.39
C LYS A 81 7.94 -0.50 -22.92
N LEU A 82 7.88 -1.54 -22.07
CA LEU A 82 7.40 -2.85 -22.51
C LEU A 82 5.89 -2.83 -22.83
N ALA A 83 5.10 -2.11 -22.05
CA ALA A 83 3.67 -1.90 -22.35
C ALA A 83 3.47 -1.16 -23.69
N ARG A 84 4.27 -0.11 -23.97
CA ARG A 84 4.22 0.56 -25.28
C ARG A 84 4.61 -0.36 -26.43
N LEU A 85 5.66 -1.15 -26.27
CA LEU A 85 6.10 -2.13 -27.29
C LEU A 85 5.04 -3.21 -27.51
N ALA A 86 4.28 -3.57 -26.49
CA ALA A 86 3.13 -4.47 -26.60
C ALA A 86 1.91 -3.81 -27.25
N GLY A 87 1.94 -2.51 -27.56
CA GLY A 87 0.91 -1.80 -28.29
C GLY A 87 -0.17 -1.12 -27.46
N TYR A 88 0.00 -1.00 -26.14
CA TYR A 88 -0.90 -0.26 -25.27
C TYR A 88 -0.75 1.26 -25.43
N GLU A 89 -1.82 1.99 -25.15
CA GLU A 89 -1.77 3.43 -24.85
C GLU A 89 -1.23 3.57 -23.43
N VAL A 90 -0.05 4.19 -23.27
CA VAL A 90 0.63 4.27 -21.99
C VAL A 90 0.75 5.72 -21.54
N GLN A 91 0.12 6.01 -20.40
CA GLN A 91 0.21 7.28 -19.69
C GLN A 91 1.10 7.09 -18.45
N LYS A 92 1.99 8.04 -18.20
CA LYS A 92 2.62 8.23 -16.90
C LYS A 92 1.87 9.36 -16.19
N GLN A 93 1.31 9.06 -15.02
CA GLN A 93 0.67 10.05 -14.16
C GLN A 93 1.67 10.44 -13.09
N THR A 94 2.40 11.55 -13.33
CA THR A 94 3.49 12.03 -12.47
C THR A 94 2.97 13.11 -11.54
N PHE A 95 3.27 12.98 -10.26
CA PHE A 95 2.88 13.95 -9.22
C PHE A 95 3.96 14.01 -8.12
N PRO A 96 4.05 15.15 -7.40
CA PRO A 96 4.92 15.25 -6.24
C PRO A 96 4.28 14.56 -5.03
N PHE A 97 5.12 13.93 -4.22
CA PHE A 97 4.74 13.41 -2.91
C PHE A 97 5.90 13.64 -1.93
N PRO A 98 5.60 14.13 -0.71
CA PRO A 98 6.64 14.38 0.28
C PRO A 98 7.25 13.07 0.79
N TYR A 99 8.56 13.01 0.73
CA TYR A 99 9.37 11.91 1.25
C TYR A 99 10.01 12.31 2.57
N SER A 100 9.97 11.41 3.54
CA SER A 100 10.60 11.61 4.85
C SER A 100 11.45 10.40 5.21
N GLU A 101 12.66 10.65 5.67
CA GLU A 101 13.62 9.60 6.06
C GLU A 101 14.32 9.94 7.35
N VAL A 102 14.22 9.05 8.35
CA VAL A 102 14.99 9.15 9.59
C VAL A 102 16.42 8.71 9.31
N LEU A 103 17.39 9.64 9.37
CA LEU A 103 18.80 9.35 9.17
C LEU A 103 19.47 8.91 10.48
N SER A 104 19.07 9.50 11.61
CA SER A 104 19.48 9.08 12.94
C SER A 104 18.50 9.58 14.00
N GLN A 105 18.43 8.85 15.11
CA GLN A 105 17.58 9.20 16.24
C GLN A 105 18.19 8.72 17.54
N ARG A 106 18.09 9.55 18.60
CA ARG A 106 18.56 9.24 19.94
C ARG A 106 17.76 10.03 20.98
N PHE A 107 17.40 9.36 22.06
CA PHE A 107 16.79 9.98 23.22
C PHE A 107 17.43 9.43 24.49
N GLU A 108 17.83 10.31 25.39
CA GLU A 108 18.45 9.98 26.67
C GLU A 108 17.82 10.81 27.79
N ALA A 109 17.43 10.17 28.87
CA ALA A 109 16.87 10.79 30.07
C ALA A 109 17.48 10.16 31.35
N GLY A 110 18.78 10.38 31.51
CA GLY A 110 19.64 9.70 32.50
C GLY A 110 20.19 8.36 31.97
N SER A 111 19.51 7.69 31.09
CA SER A 111 19.96 6.50 30.34
C SER A 111 19.34 6.55 28.93
N PRO A 112 19.92 5.81 27.94
CA PRO A 112 19.34 5.68 26.62
C PRO A 112 17.95 5.05 26.66
N ILE A 113 17.02 5.62 25.90
CA ILE A 113 15.64 5.14 25.72
C ILE A 113 15.38 5.01 24.22
N ASN A 114 14.86 3.88 23.79
CA ASN A 114 14.49 3.69 22.39
C ASN A 114 13.40 4.70 22.01
N ILE A 115 13.64 5.45 20.96
CA ILE A 115 12.73 6.44 20.40
C ILE A 115 12.54 6.17 18.92
N SER A 116 11.32 6.37 18.42
CA SER A 116 11.01 6.40 17.00
C SER A 116 10.66 7.83 16.61
N ALA A 117 11.51 8.49 15.84
CA ALA A 117 11.22 9.82 15.30
C ALA A 117 9.99 9.74 14.39
N MET A 118 9.07 10.70 14.54
CA MET A 118 7.85 10.70 13.73
C MET A 118 8.11 11.22 12.34
N THR A 119 7.46 10.62 11.33
CA THR A 119 7.52 11.07 9.93
C THR A 119 7.18 12.56 9.85
N PHE A 120 7.97 13.31 9.11
CA PHE A 120 7.91 14.77 8.96
C PHE A 120 8.29 15.57 10.22
N SER A 121 8.83 14.95 11.24
CA SER A 121 9.43 15.71 12.35
C SER A 121 10.51 16.64 11.82
N PRO A 122 10.63 17.89 12.34
CA PRO A 122 11.86 18.66 12.13
C PRO A 122 13.07 17.95 12.72
N SER A 123 14.24 18.17 12.10
CA SER A 123 15.51 17.76 12.71
C SER A 123 15.86 18.65 13.90
N THR A 124 16.55 18.09 14.86
CA THR A 124 17.27 18.87 15.89
C THR A 124 18.49 19.56 15.28
N PRO A 125 19.13 20.52 15.95
CA PRO A 125 20.50 20.91 15.61
C PRO A 125 21.42 19.68 15.58
N LEU A 126 22.50 19.74 14.80
CA LEU A 126 23.46 18.65 14.68
C LEU A 126 23.99 18.23 16.06
N GLY A 127 23.85 16.95 16.41
CA GLY A 127 24.21 16.38 17.70
C GLY A 127 23.14 16.50 18.78
N GLY A 128 21.95 17.01 18.40
CA GLY A 128 20.83 17.14 19.31
C GLY A 128 20.87 18.37 20.21
N PHE A 129 19.98 18.38 21.18
CA PHE A 129 19.98 19.37 22.27
C PHE A 129 19.58 18.69 23.58
N THR A 130 20.00 19.29 24.72
CA THR A 130 19.59 18.86 26.05
C THR A 130 18.72 19.93 26.68
N ALA A 131 17.56 19.52 27.21
CA ALA A 131 16.62 20.40 27.90
C ALA A 131 15.88 19.62 29.01
N PRO A 132 15.36 20.31 30.04
CA PRO A 132 14.53 19.67 31.05
C PRO A 132 13.27 19.06 30.43
N LEU A 133 12.88 17.86 30.92
CA LEU A 133 11.58 17.27 30.63
C LEU A 133 10.48 17.94 31.45
N VAL A 134 9.31 18.14 30.83
CA VAL A 134 8.10 18.55 31.53
C VAL A 134 6.94 17.63 31.12
N HIS A 135 6.29 17.03 32.11
CA HIS A 135 5.11 16.20 31.88
C HIS A 135 3.87 17.06 31.66
N ILE A 136 3.14 16.77 30.59
CA ILE A 136 1.82 17.34 30.33
C ILE A 136 0.80 16.31 30.83
N PRO A 137 0.14 16.56 31.98
CA PRO A 137 -0.75 15.60 32.59
C PRO A 137 -2.01 15.43 31.77
N ASP A 138 -2.57 14.23 31.84
CA ASP A 138 -3.87 13.94 31.30
C ASP A 138 -4.90 14.05 32.42
N VAL A 139 -5.79 14.99 32.30
CA VAL A 139 -6.84 15.27 33.29
C VAL A 139 -8.25 14.94 32.78
N ASP A 140 -8.33 14.50 31.53
CA ASP A 140 -9.59 14.26 30.83
C ASP A 140 -9.98 12.77 30.79
N THR A 141 -11.27 12.54 30.52
CA THR A 141 -11.80 11.21 30.27
C THR A 141 -12.73 11.29 29.05
N PRO A 142 -12.36 10.68 27.91
CA PRO A 142 -11.14 9.87 27.65
C PRO A 142 -9.85 10.70 27.61
N PRO A 143 -8.68 10.03 27.72
CA PRO A 143 -7.36 10.67 27.75
C PRO A 143 -7.09 11.54 26.55
N SER A 144 -6.80 12.85 26.76
CA SER A 144 -6.61 13.83 25.69
C SER A 144 -5.38 14.74 25.87
N ALA A 145 -4.41 14.36 26.70
CA ALA A 145 -3.23 15.18 27.01
C ALA A 145 -2.59 15.84 25.79
N GLY A 146 -2.42 17.15 25.86
CA GLY A 146 -1.81 17.96 24.80
C GLY A 146 -2.70 18.21 23.57
N CYS A 147 -4.00 17.85 23.61
CA CYS A 147 -4.93 18.05 22.50
C CYS A 147 -5.48 19.46 22.44
N THR A 148 -5.48 20.19 23.57
CA THR A 148 -5.95 21.56 23.66
C THR A 148 -4.88 22.48 24.27
N PRO A 149 -4.90 23.79 23.99
CA PRO A 149 -4.01 24.75 24.66
C PRO A 149 -4.17 24.76 26.18
N SER A 150 -5.37 24.45 26.70
CA SER A 150 -5.66 24.40 28.14
C SER A 150 -4.88 23.32 28.87
N ASP A 151 -4.45 22.24 28.19
CA ASP A 151 -3.64 21.18 28.80
C ASP A 151 -2.25 21.69 29.25
N PHE A 152 -1.84 22.84 28.77
CA PHE A 152 -0.60 23.52 29.12
C PHE A 152 -0.76 24.65 30.15
N GLU A 153 -2.00 24.93 30.59
CA GLU A 153 -2.25 25.99 31.57
C GLU A 153 -1.58 25.68 32.92
N GLY A 154 -0.84 26.65 33.43
CA GLY A 154 -0.06 26.49 34.68
C GLY A 154 1.21 25.66 34.54
N ILE A 155 1.55 25.18 33.35
CA ILE A 155 2.75 24.40 33.06
C ILE A 155 3.74 25.28 32.30
N ASP A 156 4.93 25.49 32.87
CA ASP A 156 6.02 26.14 32.14
C ASP A 156 6.71 25.12 31.23
N ALA A 157 6.36 25.13 29.95
CA ALA A 157 6.98 24.30 28.91
C ALA A 157 8.10 25.07 28.16
N THR A 158 8.33 26.33 28.47
CA THR A 158 9.28 27.19 27.75
C THR A 158 10.69 26.63 27.79
N GLY A 159 11.27 26.34 26.61
CA GLY A 159 12.62 25.81 26.49
C GLY A 159 12.78 24.36 26.97
N LYS A 160 11.69 23.65 27.20
CA LYS A 160 11.68 22.27 27.70
C LYS A 160 11.24 21.26 26.65
N ILE A 161 11.45 19.97 26.89
CA ILE A 161 10.90 18.87 26.11
C ILE A 161 9.59 18.45 26.78
N ALA A 162 8.47 18.55 26.06
CA ALA A 162 7.16 18.12 26.56
C ALA A 162 7.02 16.58 26.44
N LEU A 163 6.73 15.93 27.59
CA LEU A 163 6.41 14.50 27.66
C LEU A 163 4.88 14.36 27.70
N ILE A 164 4.27 13.76 26.67
CA ILE A 164 2.82 13.72 26.43
C ILE A 164 2.37 12.28 26.20
N GLN A 165 1.21 11.89 26.73
CA GLN A 165 0.62 10.59 26.42
C GLN A 165 -0.01 10.57 25.04
N ARG A 166 0.10 9.44 24.32
CA ARG A 166 -0.71 9.15 23.14
C ARG A 166 -2.20 9.09 23.53
N GLY A 167 -3.08 9.68 22.71
CA GLY A 167 -4.54 9.67 22.93
C GLY A 167 -5.26 10.44 21.82
N GLU A 168 -6.53 10.65 21.94
CA GLU A 168 -7.59 11.21 21.09
C GLU A 168 -7.19 12.01 19.84
N CYS A 169 -6.29 12.99 19.93
CA CYS A 169 -5.93 13.83 18.79
C CYS A 169 -4.62 13.40 18.11
N SER A 170 -4.41 13.90 16.89
CA SER A 170 -3.21 13.62 16.10
C SER A 170 -1.93 14.13 16.77
N PHE A 171 -0.80 13.52 16.44
CA PHE A 171 0.51 13.96 16.93
C PHE A 171 0.86 15.39 16.48
N ALA A 172 0.36 15.81 15.30
CA ALA A 172 0.48 17.19 14.83
C ALA A 172 -0.16 18.20 15.79
N ILE A 173 -1.37 17.94 16.26
CA ILE A 173 -2.07 18.80 17.22
C ILE A 173 -1.30 18.87 18.54
N LYS A 174 -0.89 17.72 19.10
CA LYS A 174 -0.09 17.68 20.33
C LYS A 174 1.21 18.49 20.19
N ASN A 175 1.89 18.33 19.07
CA ASN A 175 3.14 19.05 18.79
C ASN A 175 2.92 20.56 18.65
N GLN A 176 1.90 20.99 17.89
CA GLN A 176 1.59 22.41 17.70
C GLN A 176 1.22 23.10 19.02
N ASN A 177 0.42 22.45 19.87
CA ASN A 177 0.07 22.99 21.19
C ASN A 177 1.31 23.06 22.10
N ALA A 178 2.16 22.04 22.13
CA ALA A 178 3.42 22.07 22.86
C ALA A 178 4.36 23.19 22.39
N LYS A 179 4.50 23.37 21.06
CA LYS A 179 5.25 24.46 20.47
C LYS A 179 4.69 25.83 20.85
N ALA A 180 3.38 26.01 20.81
CA ALA A 180 2.71 27.23 21.21
C ALA A 180 2.94 27.55 22.71
N ALA A 181 3.06 26.53 23.56
CA ALA A 181 3.42 26.64 24.97
C ALA A 181 4.92 26.86 25.21
N GLY A 182 5.74 26.96 24.14
CA GLY A 182 7.17 27.23 24.21
C GLY A 182 8.08 26.02 24.31
N ALA A 183 7.56 24.81 24.17
CA ALA A 183 8.39 23.60 24.14
C ALA A 183 9.34 23.62 22.92
N VAL A 184 10.56 23.07 23.12
CA VAL A 184 11.59 22.96 22.08
C VAL A 184 11.66 21.57 21.45
N GLY A 185 10.97 20.60 22.03
CA GLY A 185 10.80 19.25 21.52
C GLY A 185 9.64 18.54 22.21
N VAL A 186 9.19 17.44 21.60
CA VAL A 186 8.09 16.62 22.12
C VAL A 186 8.50 15.16 22.14
N VAL A 187 8.22 14.48 23.24
CA VAL A 187 8.30 13.03 23.35
C VAL A 187 6.92 12.50 23.71
N VAL A 188 6.36 11.67 22.84
CA VAL A 188 5.06 11.04 23.08
C VAL A 188 5.28 9.62 23.57
N TYR A 189 4.69 9.23 24.69
CA TYR A 189 4.72 7.85 25.13
C TYR A 189 3.42 7.12 24.78
N ASN A 190 3.56 5.82 24.48
CA ASN A 190 2.43 5.01 24.03
C ASN A 190 1.39 4.83 25.15
N ASN A 191 0.14 4.66 24.77
CA ASN A 191 -0.98 4.28 25.66
C ASN A 191 -1.27 2.77 25.65
N ALA A 192 -0.52 2.01 24.82
CA ALA A 192 -0.55 0.55 24.73
C ALA A 192 0.88 0.00 24.87
N ASP A 193 1.02 -1.31 25.06
CA ASP A 193 2.32 -1.96 25.14
C ASP A 193 3.03 -1.90 23.76
N GLY A 194 4.36 -1.83 23.77
CA GLY A 194 5.20 -1.76 22.58
C GLY A 194 5.75 -0.36 22.26
N SER A 195 6.49 -0.28 21.16
CA SER A 195 7.05 0.98 20.62
C SER A 195 5.93 1.88 20.10
N LEU A 196 6.24 3.14 19.89
CA LEU A 196 5.32 4.11 19.30
C LEU A 196 5.98 4.78 18.11
N SER A 197 5.45 4.51 16.93
CA SER A 197 5.75 5.26 15.71
C SER A 197 4.57 6.12 15.30
N GLY A 198 4.80 7.08 14.42
CA GLY A 198 3.75 7.95 13.94
C GLY A 198 4.20 8.95 12.91
N THR A 199 3.24 9.73 12.44
CA THR A 199 3.45 10.80 11.46
C THR A 199 2.80 12.09 11.92
N LEU A 200 3.41 13.22 11.55
CA LEU A 200 2.78 14.54 11.69
C LEU A 200 1.76 14.81 10.56
N GLY A 201 1.81 14.03 9.47
CA GLY A 201 0.89 14.16 8.34
C GLY A 201 1.07 15.44 7.50
N ASP A 202 1.94 16.35 7.91
CA ASP A 202 2.22 17.61 7.23
C ASP A 202 3.74 17.80 7.10
N PRO A 203 4.29 17.89 5.88
CA PRO A 203 5.72 18.08 5.65
C PRO A 203 6.24 19.48 6.05
N ASN A 204 5.36 20.40 6.46
CA ASN A 204 5.75 21.75 6.85
C ASN A 204 6.51 21.76 8.20
N ALA A 205 7.80 21.48 8.16
CA ALA A 205 8.66 21.45 9.34
C ALA A 205 8.59 22.73 10.21
N ALA A 206 8.28 23.90 9.61
CA ALA A 206 8.14 25.15 10.35
C ALA A 206 6.93 25.17 11.31
N ALA A 207 5.94 24.33 11.09
CA ALA A 207 4.76 24.22 11.96
C ALA A 207 5.05 23.50 13.28
N PHE A 208 6.17 22.76 13.37
CA PHE A 208 6.45 21.80 14.42
C PHE A 208 7.77 22.06 15.18
N VAL A 209 7.98 21.32 16.26
CA VAL A 209 9.27 21.09 16.92
C VAL A 209 9.65 19.60 16.81
N PRO A 210 10.94 19.21 16.98
CA PRO A 210 11.34 17.81 16.92
C PRO A 210 10.49 16.92 17.82
N ILE A 211 10.04 15.75 17.29
CA ILE A 211 9.12 14.85 17.98
C ILE A 211 9.47 13.39 17.71
N GLY A 212 9.37 12.55 18.76
CA GLY A 212 9.47 11.11 18.64
C GLY A 212 8.58 10.39 19.64
N GLY A 213 8.33 9.11 19.35
CA GLY A 213 7.54 8.21 20.20
C GLY A 213 8.43 7.28 21.03
N ILE A 214 8.03 6.99 22.26
CA ILE A 214 8.66 6.00 23.15
C ILE A 214 7.61 4.99 23.64
N SER A 215 8.08 3.86 24.18
CA SER A 215 7.18 2.86 24.73
C SER A 215 6.39 3.39 25.95
N ARG A 216 5.26 2.76 26.22
CA ARG A 216 4.44 3.05 27.40
C ARG A 216 5.26 2.95 28.69
N ALA A 217 5.95 1.83 28.87
CA ALA A 217 6.72 1.57 30.09
C ALA A 217 7.82 2.65 30.35
N ALA A 218 8.52 3.09 29.28
CA ALA A 218 9.51 4.16 29.41
C ALA A 218 8.86 5.51 29.75
N GLY A 219 7.68 5.81 29.17
CA GLY A 219 6.95 7.03 29.48
C GLY A 219 6.44 7.07 30.92
N GLU A 220 5.83 5.98 31.39
CA GLU A 220 5.31 5.86 32.76
C GLU A 220 6.43 5.96 33.82
N ASP A 221 7.63 5.40 33.54
CA ASP A 221 8.80 5.60 34.40
C ASP A 221 9.20 7.08 34.51
N LEU A 222 9.30 7.76 33.36
CA LEU A 222 9.63 9.18 33.33
C LEU A 222 8.59 10.04 34.05
N VAL A 223 7.29 9.74 33.85
CA VAL A 223 6.21 10.43 34.56
C VAL A 223 6.32 10.23 36.07
N THR A 224 6.57 9.00 36.53
CA THR A 224 6.75 8.68 37.94
C THR A 224 7.91 9.47 38.56
N ARG A 225 9.04 9.55 37.88
CA ARG A 225 10.21 10.31 38.32
C ARG A 225 9.93 11.82 38.37
N LEU A 226 9.30 12.37 37.35
CA LEU A 226 8.94 13.79 37.29
C LEU A 226 7.93 14.17 38.40
N THR A 227 6.91 13.34 38.62
CA THR A 227 5.89 13.58 39.67
C THR A 227 6.44 13.42 41.09
N SER A 228 7.53 12.65 41.28
CA SER A 228 8.25 12.58 42.54
C SER A 228 9.12 13.82 42.81
N GLY A 229 9.15 14.80 41.89
CA GLY A 229 9.94 16.02 42.01
C GLY A 229 11.35 15.92 41.45
N GLN A 230 11.69 14.84 40.75
CA GLN A 230 13.01 14.73 40.09
C GLN A 230 13.06 15.69 38.89
N ILE A 231 14.12 16.46 38.78
CA ILE A 231 14.45 17.23 37.57
C ILE A 231 15.18 16.27 36.63
N ILE A 232 14.69 16.13 35.41
CA ILE A 232 15.27 15.25 34.38
C ILE A 232 15.69 16.11 33.20
N ASP A 233 16.98 16.28 32.99
CA ASP A 233 17.50 16.80 31.73
C ASP A 233 17.56 15.65 30.72
N ALA A 234 16.93 15.86 29.56
CA ALA A 234 16.89 14.88 28.51
C ALA A 234 17.54 15.41 27.22
N THR A 235 18.27 14.54 26.54
CA THR A 235 18.87 14.82 25.23
C THR A 235 18.00 14.22 24.14
N LEU A 236 17.58 15.05 23.21
CA LEU A 236 16.85 14.65 21.99
C LEU A 236 17.72 14.97 20.78
N ASP A 237 17.99 13.96 19.96
CA ASP A 237 18.76 14.07 18.73
C ASP A 237 18.01 13.33 17.61
N ILE A 238 17.40 14.07 16.72
CA ILE A 238 16.61 13.57 15.60
C ILE A 238 17.15 14.22 14.33
N ASN A 239 17.56 13.41 13.37
CA ASN A 239 17.99 13.87 12.06
C ASN A 239 17.10 13.22 10.99
N ILE A 240 16.29 14.05 10.32
CA ILE A 240 15.35 13.62 9.28
C ILE A 240 15.66 14.35 7.99
N PHE A 241 15.69 13.59 6.91
CA PHE A 241 15.73 14.11 5.55
C PHE A 241 14.30 14.17 5.00
N ASN A 242 13.86 15.36 4.61
CA ASN A 242 12.57 15.59 3.97
C ASN A 242 12.79 16.22 2.60
N GLU A 243 12.08 15.75 1.58
CA GLU A 243 12.07 16.33 0.23
C GLU A 243 10.77 16.03 -0.50
N ASP A 244 10.40 16.85 -1.47
CA ASP A 244 9.35 16.52 -2.42
C ASP A 244 9.93 15.65 -3.54
N ARG A 245 9.46 14.42 -3.66
CA ARG A 245 9.82 13.51 -4.74
C ARG A 245 8.73 13.47 -5.80
N TYR A 246 9.14 13.50 -7.06
CA TYR A 246 8.25 13.23 -8.17
C TYR A 246 8.26 11.74 -8.47
N SER A 247 7.08 11.15 -8.53
CA SER A 247 6.91 9.74 -8.86
C SER A 247 5.75 9.55 -9.83
N SER A 248 5.64 8.36 -10.43
CA SER A 248 4.69 8.14 -11.52
C SER A 248 3.97 6.82 -11.38
N ASN A 249 2.65 6.87 -11.42
CA ASN A 249 1.86 5.71 -11.86
C ASN A 249 2.11 5.47 -13.35
N VAL A 250 2.13 4.21 -13.76
CA VAL A 250 2.09 3.82 -15.18
C VAL A 250 0.74 3.19 -15.48
N ILE A 251 -0.03 3.80 -16.36
CA ILE A 251 -1.35 3.31 -16.77
C ILE A 251 -1.26 2.89 -18.24
N ALA A 252 -1.55 1.62 -18.53
CA ALA A 252 -1.52 1.06 -19.88
C ALA A 252 -2.90 0.54 -20.27
N THR A 253 -3.56 1.19 -21.22
CA THR A 253 -4.90 0.81 -21.68
C THR A 253 -4.83 0.22 -23.08
N SER A 254 -5.53 -0.89 -23.32
CA SER A 254 -5.62 -1.49 -24.65
C SER A 254 -6.28 -0.52 -25.62
N LYS A 255 -5.77 -0.45 -26.86
CA LYS A 255 -6.37 0.36 -27.93
C LYS A 255 -7.72 -0.19 -28.39
N ALA A 256 -7.82 -1.53 -28.40
CA ALA A 256 -9.02 -2.27 -28.80
C ALA A 256 -9.79 -2.81 -27.59
N GLY A 257 -11.00 -3.29 -27.86
CA GLY A 257 -11.96 -3.76 -26.88
C GLY A 257 -12.94 -2.67 -26.45
N ASP A 258 -14.05 -3.08 -25.84
CA ASP A 258 -15.08 -2.16 -25.37
C ASP A 258 -14.56 -1.31 -24.19
N LYS A 259 -14.33 -0.03 -24.45
CA LYS A 259 -13.82 0.95 -23.47
C LYS A 259 -14.90 1.43 -22.48
N SER A 260 -16.16 1.06 -22.69
CA SER A 260 -17.22 1.28 -21.70
C SER A 260 -17.28 0.17 -20.64
N ASN A 261 -16.47 -0.89 -20.79
CA ASN A 261 -16.45 -2.06 -19.92
C ASN A 261 -15.00 -2.54 -19.69
N ILE A 262 -14.26 -1.79 -18.92
CA ILE A 262 -12.82 -1.98 -18.72
C ILE A 262 -12.55 -3.02 -17.62
N VAL A 263 -11.81 -4.07 -17.96
CA VAL A 263 -11.19 -4.99 -16.99
C VAL A 263 -9.90 -4.37 -16.52
N PHE A 264 -9.81 -4.01 -15.25
CA PHE A 264 -8.67 -3.33 -14.69
C PHE A 264 -7.85 -4.27 -13.79
N ILE A 265 -6.54 -4.26 -13.92
CA ILE A 265 -5.63 -5.02 -13.07
C ILE A 265 -4.45 -4.15 -12.68
N GLY A 266 -4.06 -4.17 -11.41
CA GLY A 266 -3.00 -3.34 -10.87
C GLY A 266 -2.12 -4.02 -9.83
N SER A 267 -0.98 -3.40 -9.60
CA SER A 267 0.05 -3.81 -8.64
C SER A 267 0.97 -2.62 -8.40
N HIS A 268 1.47 -2.43 -7.18
CA HIS A 268 2.45 -1.37 -6.98
C HIS A 268 3.85 -1.76 -7.48
N LEU A 269 4.65 -0.75 -7.76
CA LEU A 269 5.96 -0.90 -8.39
C LEU A 269 7.10 -0.38 -7.50
N ASP A 270 6.80 0.38 -6.47
CA ASP A 270 7.76 0.82 -5.48
C ASP A 270 8.09 -0.28 -4.47
N SER A 271 9.00 -0.02 -3.59
CA SER A 271 9.37 -0.83 -2.44
C SER A 271 9.57 0.04 -1.22
N VAL A 272 9.60 -0.57 -0.05
CA VAL A 272 10.13 0.07 1.17
C VAL A 272 11.62 0.43 1.00
N ARG A 273 12.13 1.25 1.93
CA ARG A 273 13.56 1.63 1.93
C ARG A 273 14.50 0.50 2.32
N ALA A 274 14.04 -0.43 3.12
CA ALA A 274 14.87 -1.48 3.70
C ALA A 274 15.33 -2.53 2.68
N GLY A 275 14.66 -2.66 1.51
CA GLY A 275 14.96 -3.72 0.57
C GLY A 275 14.57 -3.44 -0.88
N ALA A 276 14.92 -4.39 -1.73
CA ALA A 276 14.64 -4.32 -3.15
C ALA A 276 13.15 -4.53 -3.49
N GLY A 277 12.37 -5.13 -2.57
CA GLY A 277 10.95 -5.37 -2.75
C GLY A 277 10.65 -6.26 -3.96
N ILE A 278 11.37 -7.39 -4.13
CA ILE A 278 11.18 -8.21 -5.34
C ILE A 278 9.96 -9.12 -5.18
N ASN A 279 9.62 -9.54 -3.97
CA ASN A 279 8.33 -10.13 -3.69
C ASN A 279 7.29 -9.03 -3.44
N ASP A 280 7.60 -8.04 -2.62
CA ASP A 280 6.75 -6.92 -2.25
C ASP A 280 7.17 -5.60 -2.96
N ASN A 281 6.56 -5.17 -4.10
CA ASN A 281 5.62 -5.96 -4.89
C ASN A 281 6.12 -6.09 -6.34
N GLY A 282 7.42 -6.38 -6.46
CA GLY A 282 8.01 -6.75 -7.76
C GLY A 282 7.28 -7.94 -8.37
N SER A 283 6.85 -8.92 -7.55
CA SER A 283 6.21 -10.15 -8.02
C SER A 283 4.87 -9.86 -8.71
N GLY A 284 3.99 -9.08 -8.09
CA GLY A 284 2.72 -8.67 -8.70
C GLY A 284 2.93 -7.83 -9.95
N SER A 285 3.81 -6.82 -9.86
CA SER A 285 4.16 -5.93 -10.97
C SER A 285 4.69 -6.68 -12.19
N ILE A 286 5.51 -7.70 -11.98
CA ILE A 286 6.05 -8.56 -13.05
C ILE A 286 4.95 -9.46 -13.62
N ALA A 287 4.11 -10.04 -12.77
CA ALA A 287 3.01 -10.89 -13.23
C ALA A 287 2.08 -10.14 -14.18
N ILE A 288 1.68 -8.91 -13.82
CA ILE A 288 0.82 -8.09 -14.70
C ILE A 288 1.56 -7.58 -15.95
N LEU A 289 2.88 -7.37 -15.88
CA LEU A 289 3.69 -6.98 -17.05
C LEU A 289 3.76 -8.09 -18.08
N GLU A 290 4.10 -9.31 -17.66
CA GLU A 290 4.14 -10.47 -18.55
C GLU A 290 2.74 -10.75 -19.12
N LEU A 291 1.70 -10.65 -18.27
CA LEU A 291 0.31 -10.78 -18.72
C LEU A 291 -0.04 -9.75 -19.78
N ALA A 292 0.32 -8.48 -19.61
CA ALA A 292 0.08 -7.43 -20.59
C ALA A 292 0.77 -7.74 -21.93
N VAL A 293 2.04 -8.14 -21.90
CA VAL A 293 2.81 -8.50 -23.10
C VAL A 293 2.15 -9.67 -23.83
N GLN A 294 1.76 -10.73 -23.13
CA GLN A 294 1.17 -11.90 -23.75
C GLN A 294 -0.26 -11.64 -24.25
N LEU A 295 -1.09 -10.93 -23.46
CA LEU A 295 -2.47 -10.61 -23.81
C LEU A 295 -2.56 -9.74 -25.07
N SER A 296 -1.55 -8.92 -25.36
CA SER A 296 -1.50 -8.05 -26.54
C SER A 296 -1.65 -8.79 -27.88
N LYS A 297 -1.36 -10.09 -27.90
CA LYS A 297 -1.47 -10.96 -29.10
C LYS A 297 -2.92 -11.39 -29.39
N TYR A 298 -3.79 -11.23 -28.42
CA TYR A 298 -5.15 -11.78 -28.43
C TYR A 298 -6.19 -10.73 -28.78
N ARG A 299 -7.32 -11.21 -29.34
CA ARG A 299 -8.50 -10.42 -29.60
C ARG A 299 -9.21 -10.10 -28.28
N LEU A 300 -9.45 -8.82 -28.03
CA LEU A 300 -10.15 -8.35 -26.86
C LEU A 300 -11.60 -8.02 -27.20
N LYS A 301 -12.55 -8.46 -26.37
CA LYS A 301 -13.94 -8.05 -26.42
C LYS A 301 -14.14 -6.83 -25.50
N ASN A 302 -13.79 -6.94 -24.24
CA ASN A 302 -13.73 -5.82 -23.31
C ASN A 302 -12.32 -5.23 -23.32
N ALA A 303 -12.18 -3.93 -23.09
CA ALA A 303 -10.89 -3.29 -22.95
C ALA A 303 -10.21 -3.75 -21.65
N VAL A 304 -8.88 -3.73 -21.66
CA VAL A 304 -8.10 -4.01 -20.46
C VAL A 304 -7.23 -2.82 -20.11
N ARG A 305 -7.12 -2.54 -18.82
CA ARG A 305 -6.24 -1.51 -18.26
C ARG A 305 -5.32 -2.15 -17.24
N PHE A 306 -4.03 -1.89 -17.37
CA PHE A 306 -3.00 -2.26 -16.41
C PHE A 306 -2.52 -1.01 -15.69
N ALA A 307 -2.26 -1.13 -14.38
CA ALA A 307 -1.61 -0.07 -13.63
C ALA A 307 -0.45 -0.62 -12.80
N TRP A 308 0.64 0.15 -12.82
CA TRP A 308 1.75 0.00 -11.89
C TRP A 308 1.74 1.25 -11.02
N TRP A 309 1.36 1.05 -9.75
CA TRP A 309 1.19 2.13 -8.80
C TRP A 309 2.54 2.55 -8.22
N THR A 310 2.64 3.78 -7.79
CA THR A 310 3.79 4.32 -7.07
C THR A 310 3.41 4.67 -5.65
N ALA A 311 4.40 4.66 -4.74
CA ALA A 311 4.25 5.09 -3.35
C ALA A 311 3.07 4.38 -2.61
N GLU A 312 2.85 3.12 -2.90
CA GLU A 312 1.92 2.27 -2.16
C GLU A 312 2.38 2.14 -0.71
N GLU A 313 3.67 1.84 -0.52
CA GLU A 313 4.38 1.65 0.74
C GLU A 313 4.32 2.88 1.68
N PHE A 314 3.84 3.99 1.17
CA PHE A 314 3.70 5.26 1.88
C PHE A 314 2.22 5.66 2.08
N GLY A 315 1.31 4.69 1.97
CA GLY A 315 -0.12 4.83 2.23
C GLY A 315 -0.98 4.89 0.97
N LEU A 316 -0.79 3.98 0.02
CA LEU A 316 -1.61 3.82 -1.20
C LEU A 316 -1.63 5.05 -2.11
N VAL A 317 -0.59 5.91 -2.01
CA VAL A 317 -0.60 7.27 -2.58
C VAL A 317 -0.90 7.26 -4.09
N GLY A 318 -0.31 6.31 -4.83
CA GLY A 318 -0.48 6.22 -6.27
C GLY A 318 -1.89 5.84 -6.70
N SER A 319 -2.45 4.82 -6.09
CA SER A 319 -3.81 4.35 -6.38
C SER A 319 -4.87 5.34 -5.87
N GLU A 320 -4.66 5.96 -4.69
CA GLU A 320 -5.52 7.04 -4.20
C GLU A 320 -5.52 8.24 -5.14
N HIS A 321 -4.33 8.68 -5.57
CA HIS A 321 -4.22 9.78 -6.53
C HIS A 321 -4.96 9.46 -7.83
N TYR A 322 -4.87 8.23 -8.33
CA TYR A 322 -5.59 7.82 -9.54
C TYR A 322 -7.10 7.87 -9.32
N VAL A 323 -7.61 7.23 -8.26
CA VAL A 323 -9.06 7.14 -7.98
C VAL A 323 -9.66 8.51 -7.69
N ALA A 324 -8.97 9.37 -6.93
CA ALA A 324 -9.41 10.73 -6.61
C ALA A 324 -9.53 11.64 -7.86
N ASN A 325 -8.75 11.35 -8.91
CA ASN A 325 -8.78 12.10 -10.17
C ASN A 325 -9.67 11.45 -11.25
N LEU A 326 -10.37 10.35 -10.93
CA LEU A 326 -11.35 9.77 -11.86
C LEU A 326 -12.62 10.62 -11.90
N SER A 327 -13.03 11.00 -13.13
CA SER A 327 -14.39 11.50 -13.30
C SER A 327 -15.41 10.37 -13.07
N GLU A 328 -16.64 10.74 -12.72
CA GLU A 328 -17.72 9.77 -12.56
C GLU A 328 -17.97 8.97 -13.86
N GLU A 329 -17.78 9.61 -15.01
CA GLU A 329 -17.89 8.95 -16.32
C GLU A 329 -16.80 7.89 -16.50
N GLU A 330 -15.53 8.20 -16.19
CA GLU A 330 -14.42 7.23 -16.28
C GLU A 330 -14.57 6.11 -15.26
N ARG A 331 -15.03 6.42 -14.05
CA ARG A 331 -15.29 5.41 -13.01
C ARG A 331 -16.33 4.38 -13.47
N LYS A 332 -17.42 4.84 -14.09
CA LYS A 332 -18.48 3.95 -14.63
C LYS A 332 -18.00 3.01 -15.72
N LYS A 333 -16.91 3.32 -16.41
CA LYS A 333 -16.31 2.46 -17.43
C LYS A 333 -15.50 1.30 -16.83
N ILE A 334 -15.12 1.38 -15.57
CA ILE A 334 -14.36 0.33 -14.88
C ILE A 334 -15.35 -0.74 -14.40
N ALA A 335 -15.34 -1.89 -15.04
CA ALA A 335 -16.22 -3.00 -14.71
C ALA A 335 -15.82 -3.68 -13.39
N LEU A 336 -14.52 -3.82 -13.17
CA LEU A 336 -13.91 -4.47 -12.02
C LEU A 336 -12.42 -4.11 -11.89
N TYR A 337 -11.84 -4.33 -10.70
CA TYR A 337 -10.42 -4.20 -10.43
C TYR A 337 -9.85 -5.49 -9.83
N ILE A 338 -8.70 -5.94 -10.32
CA ILE A 338 -7.95 -7.10 -9.81
C ILE A 338 -6.63 -6.60 -9.26
N ASN A 339 -6.35 -6.89 -8.00
CA ASN A 339 -5.11 -6.53 -7.32
C ASN A 339 -4.16 -7.72 -7.26
N LEU A 340 -2.90 -7.51 -7.60
CA LEU A 340 -1.84 -8.48 -7.33
C LEU A 340 -0.83 -7.86 -6.38
N ASP A 341 -0.68 -8.46 -5.23
CA ASP A 341 0.27 -8.03 -4.22
C ASP A 341 0.93 -9.23 -3.59
N MET A 342 2.29 -9.22 -3.53
CA MET A 342 3.09 -10.31 -2.98
C MET A 342 2.59 -11.69 -3.47
N VAL A 343 2.82 -12.02 -4.75
CA VAL A 343 2.32 -13.27 -5.34
C VAL A 343 3.36 -14.40 -5.40
N ALA A 344 4.48 -14.25 -4.67
CA ALA A 344 5.61 -15.17 -4.71
C ALA A 344 6.31 -15.37 -3.35
N SER A 345 5.62 -15.23 -2.22
CA SER A 345 6.19 -15.35 -0.87
C SER A 345 6.88 -16.70 -0.66
N PRO A 346 8.03 -16.75 0.03
CA PRO A 346 8.82 -17.97 0.17
C PRO A 346 8.08 -19.10 0.90
N ASN A 347 7.34 -18.76 1.94
CA ASN A 347 6.50 -19.69 2.73
C ASN A 347 5.00 -19.49 2.42
N TYR A 348 4.66 -19.42 1.14
CA TYR A 348 3.38 -18.97 0.57
C TYR A 348 2.15 -19.75 1.00
N VAL A 349 1.01 -19.09 0.89
CA VAL A 349 -0.32 -19.66 0.65
C VAL A 349 -0.83 -19.13 -0.71
N HIS A 350 -1.85 -19.76 -1.31
CA HIS A 350 -2.61 -19.13 -2.39
C HIS A 350 -3.86 -18.52 -1.76
N ALA A 351 -3.79 -17.24 -1.41
CA ALA A 351 -4.91 -16.51 -0.83
C ALA A 351 -5.65 -15.71 -1.90
N VAL A 352 -6.96 -15.71 -1.82
CA VAL A 352 -7.86 -14.95 -2.69
C VAL A 352 -8.64 -13.99 -1.80
N LEU A 353 -8.72 -12.72 -2.20
CA LEU A 353 -9.49 -11.71 -1.46
C LEU A 353 -10.96 -12.13 -1.38
N ASP A 354 -11.52 -12.18 -0.15
CA ASP A 354 -12.87 -12.63 0.19
C ASP A 354 -13.93 -11.61 -0.29
N GLY A 355 -14.30 -11.74 -1.56
CA GLY A 355 -15.18 -10.78 -2.24
C GLY A 355 -16.64 -10.88 -1.82
N ASP A 356 -17.10 -12.01 -1.30
CA ASP A 356 -18.49 -12.20 -0.86
C ASP A 356 -18.66 -12.10 0.66
N GLY A 357 -17.57 -11.93 1.41
CA GLY A 357 -17.55 -11.82 2.86
C GLY A 357 -17.86 -13.12 3.59
N SER A 358 -17.85 -14.26 2.89
CA SER A 358 -18.26 -15.55 3.44
C SER A 358 -17.29 -16.10 4.49
N SER A 359 -16.02 -15.69 4.46
CA SER A 359 -15.03 -16.09 5.46
C SER A 359 -15.20 -15.40 6.82
N GLY A 360 -15.89 -14.25 6.86
CA GLY A 360 -16.01 -13.42 8.06
C GLY A 360 -14.73 -12.66 8.44
N LEU A 361 -13.71 -12.64 7.56
CA LEU A 361 -12.43 -11.95 7.82
C LEU A 361 -12.49 -10.45 7.49
N ASN A 362 -13.47 -10.01 6.69
CA ASN A 362 -13.55 -8.63 6.23
C ASN A 362 -14.00 -7.69 7.38
N PRO A 363 -13.38 -6.51 7.53
CA PRO A 363 -13.79 -5.51 8.53
C PRO A 363 -15.12 -4.84 8.19
N GLY A 364 -15.60 -4.98 6.96
CA GLY A 364 -16.84 -4.38 6.46
C GLY A 364 -17.30 -5.03 5.15
N PRO A 365 -18.42 -4.55 4.57
CA PRO A 365 -18.96 -5.08 3.34
C PRO A 365 -18.06 -4.75 2.16
N THR A 366 -18.02 -5.65 1.17
CA THR A 366 -17.33 -5.47 -0.11
C THR A 366 -18.27 -4.92 -1.18
N PRO A 367 -17.75 -4.23 -2.21
CA PRO A 367 -18.57 -3.79 -3.34
C PRO A 367 -19.26 -4.96 -4.03
N PRO A 368 -20.58 -4.86 -4.35
CA PRO A 368 -21.30 -5.89 -5.11
C PRO A 368 -20.59 -6.21 -6.44
N GLY A 369 -20.40 -7.49 -6.73
CA GLY A 369 -19.63 -7.99 -7.86
C GLY A 369 -18.25 -8.51 -7.49
N SER A 370 -17.75 -8.24 -6.26
CA SER A 370 -16.46 -8.72 -5.77
C SER A 370 -16.47 -10.24 -5.56
N GLY A 371 -17.58 -10.81 -5.11
CA GLY A 371 -17.73 -12.26 -4.96
C GLY A 371 -17.63 -13.02 -6.29
N ALA A 372 -18.07 -12.43 -7.40
CA ALA A 372 -17.88 -13.03 -8.72
C ALA A 372 -16.40 -13.09 -9.13
N ILE A 373 -15.58 -12.12 -8.70
CA ILE A 373 -14.14 -12.11 -8.98
C ILE A 373 -13.45 -13.20 -8.14
N GLU A 374 -13.74 -13.24 -6.84
CA GLU A 374 -13.28 -14.29 -5.94
C GLU A 374 -13.61 -15.68 -6.50
N LYS A 375 -14.88 -15.89 -6.88
CA LYS A 375 -15.32 -17.17 -7.43
C LYS A 375 -14.53 -17.60 -8.67
N VAL A 376 -14.24 -16.70 -9.60
CA VAL A 376 -13.44 -17.01 -10.79
C VAL A 376 -12.04 -17.46 -10.41
N LEU A 377 -11.41 -16.84 -9.41
CA LEU A 377 -10.07 -17.20 -8.94
C LEU A 377 -10.08 -18.53 -8.17
N THR A 378 -11.02 -18.73 -7.25
CA THR A 378 -11.13 -19.95 -6.44
C THR A 378 -11.51 -21.16 -7.30
N ASP A 379 -12.45 -21.01 -8.24
CA ASP A 379 -12.79 -22.06 -9.22
C ASP A 379 -11.58 -22.43 -10.09
N TYR A 380 -10.76 -21.44 -10.48
CA TYR A 380 -9.53 -21.72 -11.21
C TYR A 380 -8.57 -22.58 -10.41
N TYR A 381 -8.24 -22.21 -9.17
CA TYR A 381 -7.35 -23.01 -8.31
C TYR A 381 -7.91 -24.42 -8.10
N ALA A 382 -9.20 -24.54 -7.81
CA ALA A 382 -9.86 -25.83 -7.67
C ALA A 382 -9.76 -26.70 -8.94
N SER A 383 -9.95 -26.09 -10.13
CA SER A 383 -9.81 -26.78 -11.42
C SER A 383 -8.41 -27.34 -11.67
N LYS A 384 -7.39 -26.66 -11.10
CA LYS A 384 -5.97 -27.09 -11.17
C LYS A 384 -5.57 -28.00 -9.99
N LYS A 385 -6.50 -28.31 -9.09
CA LYS A 385 -6.25 -29.06 -7.85
C LYS A 385 -5.21 -28.36 -6.95
N ILE A 386 -5.20 -27.05 -6.97
CA ILE A 386 -4.38 -26.20 -6.11
C ILE A 386 -5.30 -25.72 -4.97
N PRO A 387 -4.94 -25.91 -3.70
CA PRO A 387 -5.71 -25.36 -2.60
C PRO A 387 -5.61 -23.83 -2.60
N SER A 388 -6.67 -23.15 -2.12
CA SER A 388 -6.68 -21.71 -1.85
C SER A 388 -7.35 -21.43 -0.52
N VAL A 389 -7.04 -20.28 0.07
CA VAL A 389 -7.64 -19.79 1.33
C VAL A 389 -8.16 -18.38 1.12
N PRO A 390 -9.17 -17.94 1.89
CA PRO A 390 -9.63 -16.56 1.84
C PRO A 390 -8.59 -15.60 2.44
N SER A 391 -8.59 -14.36 1.97
CA SER A 391 -7.86 -13.22 2.52
C SER A 391 -8.79 -12.04 2.72
N ALA A 392 -8.62 -11.31 3.82
CA ALA A 392 -9.47 -10.18 4.15
C ALA A 392 -9.29 -8.98 3.17
N PHE A 393 -10.38 -8.29 2.89
CA PHE A 393 -10.36 -6.94 2.33
C PHE A 393 -10.16 -5.93 3.46
N ASN A 394 -8.94 -5.77 3.95
CA ASN A 394 -8.59 -4.90 5.08
C ASN A 394 -8.07 -3.50 4.67
N GLY A 395 -7.95 -3.23 3.37
CA GLY A 395 -7.49 -1.94 2.84
C GLY A 395 -5.97 -1.78 2.79
N ARG A 396 -5.19 -2.83 3.04
CA ARG A 396 -3.70 -2.78 3.10
C ARG A 396 -3.02 -2.92 1.74
N SER A 397 -3.71 -2.71 0.64
CA SER A 397 -3.11 -2.69 -0.71
C SER A 397 -3.97 -1.85 -1.65
N ASP A 398 -3.50 -1.63 -2.86
CA ASP A 398 -4.05 -0.71 -3.88
C ASP A 398 -5.50 -0.95 -4.29
N TYR A 399 -6.12 -2.04 -3.86
CA TYR A 399 -7.57 -2.21 -3.99
C TYR A 399 -8.36 -1.29 -3.03
N GLY A 400 -7.74 -0.80 -1.94
CA GLY A 400 -8.38 0.02 -0.93
C GLY A 400 -9.16 1.21 -1.50
N PRO A 401 -8.53 2.10 -2.30
CA PRO A 401 -9.22 3.23 -2.90
C PRO A 401 -10.37 2.83 -3.84
N PHE A 402 -10.29 1.67 -4.50
CA PHE A 402 -11.33 1.21 -5.42
C PHE A 402 -12.59 0.71 -4.70
N ILE A 403 -12.42 0.12 -3.51
CA ILE A 403 -13.55 -0.38 -2.70
C ILE A 403 -14.11 0.68 -1.75
N ALA A 404 -13.46 1.84 -1.62
CA ALA A 404 -13.85 2.90 -0.70
C ALA A 404 -15.30 3.32 -0.88
N GLU A 405 -15.92 3.79 0.21
CA GLU A 405 -17.29 4.29 0.21
C GLU A 405 -17.47 5.39 -0.85
N GLY A 406 -18.54 5.30 -1.63
CA GLY A 406 -18.81 6.21 -2.74
C GLY A 406 -18.07 5.90 -4.05
N ILE A 407 -17.02 5.09 -4.03
CA ILE A 407 -16.31 4.58 -5.22
C ILE A 407 -16.91 3.25 -5.64
N ASN A 408 -16.94 2.24 -4.76
CA ASN A 408 -17.66 0.98 -4.92
C ASN A 408 -17.36 0.22 -6.22
N ILE A 409 -16.11 0.17 -6.67
CA ILE A 409 -15.69 -0.63 -7.82
C ILE A 409 -15.49 -2.08 -7.34
N PRO A 410 -16.20 -3.07 -7.96
CA PRO A 410 -15.98 -4.48 -7.63
C PRO A 410 -14.52 -4.85 -7.73
N SER A 411 -13.96 -5.41 -6.68
CA SER A 411 -12.54 -5.72 -6.63
C SER A 411 -12.29 -7.15 -6.16
N GLY A 412 -11.15 -7.71 -6.53
CA GLY A 412 -10.65 -9.00 -6.09
C GLY A 412 -9.14 -9.04 -6.22
N GLY A 413 -8.52 -10.15 -5.85
CA GLY A 413 -7.06 -10.23 -5.97
C GLY A 413 -6.47 -11.50 -5.43
N ILE A 414 -5.15 -11.62 -5.61
CA ILE A 414 -4.32 -12.75 -5.17
C ILE A 414 -3.22 -12.21 -4.27
N PHE A 415 -2.98 -12.95 -3.18
CA PHE A 415 -1.97 -12.66 -2.19
C PHE A 415 -1.30 -13.96 -1.74
N THR A 416 -0.05 -13.94 -1.29
CA THR A 416 0.66 -15.14 -0.82
C THR A 416 1.10 -15.08 0.64
N GLY A 417 0.72 -14.00 1.33
CA GLY A 417 1.04 -13.76 2.74
C GLY A 417 2.31 -12.94 2.93
N ALA A 418 2.32 -12.11 3.95
CA ALA A 418 3.39 -11.22 4.37
C ALA A 418 3.98 -11.66 5.73
N GLU A 419 3.89 -10.82 6.75
CA GLU A 419 4.37 -11.06 8.12
C GLU A 419 3.55 -12.10 8.90
N GLY A 420 2.33 -12.42 8.44
CA GLY A 420 1.44 -13.38 9.09
C GLY A 420 2.08 -14.77 9.24
N ILE A 421 1.78 -15.43 10.35
CA ILE A 421 2.37 -16.73 10.70
C ILE A 421 1.56 -17.87 10.07
N LYS A 422 2.24 -18.72 9.31
CA LYS A 422 1.63 -19.88 8.67
C LYS A 422 1.19 -20.92 9.70
N THR A 423 -0.06 -21.39 9.58
CA THR A 423 -0.59 -22.42 10.47
C THR A 423 -0.14 -23.83 10.07
N GLU A 424 -0.33 -24.82 10.97
CA GLU A 424 -0.05 -26.23 10.66
C GLU A 424 -0.96 -26.75 9.53
N GLU A 425 -2.23 -26.33 9.50
CA GLU A 425 -3.19 -26.71 8.46
C GLU A 425 -2.75 -26.14 7.11
N GLN A 426 -2.30 -24.91 7.07
CA GLN A 426 -1.78 -24.28 5.86
C GLN A 426 -0.48 -24.95 5.41
N ALA A 427 0.41 -25.32 6.34
CA ALA A 427 1.63 -26.06 5.99
C ALA A 427 1.33 -27.46 5.41
N LYS A 428 0.27 -28.13 5.88
CA LYS A 428 -0.21 -29.39 5.27
C LYS A 428 -0.74 -29.20 3.84
N LEU A 429 -1.40 -28.05 3.57
CA LEU A 429 -2.00 -27.76 2.26
C LEU A 429 -0.96 -27.28 1.23
N PHE A 430 -0.06 -26.38 1.64
CA PHE A 430 0.84 -25.66 0.73
C PHE A 430 2.30 -26.08 0.84
N GLY A 431 2.64 -26.88 1.84
CA GLY A 431 4.04 -27.12 2.22
C GLY A 431 4.64 -25.94 3.00
N GLY A 432 5.94 -25.91 3.13
CA GLY A 432 6.65 -24.89 3.91
C GLY A 432 6.63 -25.18 5.41
N SER A 433 6.80 -24.15 6.24
CA SER A 433 6.99 -24.27 7.68
C SER A 433 5.86 -23.60 8.45
N ALA A 434 5.17 -24.35 9.31
CA ALA A 434 4.24 -23.81 10.29
C ALA A 434 5.00 -23.03 11.37
N GLY A 435 4.36 -22.04 11.98
CA GLY A 435 4.98 -21.19 13.02
C GLY A 435 6.00 -20.18 12.49
N VAL A 436 6.11 -20.04 11.17
CA VAL A 436 7.02 -19.10 10.50
C VAL A 436 6.18 -18.17 9.63
N ALA A 437 6.60 -16.92 9.50
CA ALA A 437 5.95 -15.94 8.63
C ALA A 437 5.85 -16.46 7.18
N TYR A 438 4.84 -16.01 6.45
CA TYR A 438 4.74 -16.33 5.03
C TYR A 438 5.93 -15.74 4.25
N ASP A 439 6.37 -14.54 4.63
CA ASP A 439 7.61 -13.94 4.15
C ASP A 439 8.39 -13.34 5.32
N VAL A 440 9.47 -14.01 5.73
CA VAL A 440 10.36 -13.55 6.81
C VAL A 440 11.19 -12.33 6.41
N ASN A 441 11.20 -12.00 5.12
CA ASN A 441 11.93 -10.87 4.56
C ASN A 441 11.00 -9.70 4.21
N TYR A 442 9.70 -9.82 4.54
CA TYR A 442 8.73 -8.74 4.33
C TYR A 442 9.22 -7.43 4.93
N HIS A 443 9.20 -6.36 4.12
CA HIS A 443 9.72 -5.03 4.47
C HIS A 443 11.19 -5.03 4.92
N GLY A 444 11.99 -5.99 4.48
CA GLY A 444 13.37 -6.17 4.88
C GLY A 444 14.36 -6.24 3.71
N ALA A 445 15.65 -6.10 4.02
CA ALA A 445 16.73 -6.19 3.03
C ALA A 445 16.81 -7.56 2.33
N GLY A 446 16.22 -8.60 2.93
CA GLY A 446 16.17 -9.95 2.37
C GLY A 446 15.11 -10.13 1.27
N ASP A 447 14.20 -9.17 1.04
CA ASP A 447 13.23 -9.24 -0.07
C ASP A 447 13.90 -8.96 -1.42
N SER A 448 14.59 -9.98 -1.91
CA SER A 448 15.39 -10.00 -3.12
C SER A 448 14.91 -11.05 -4.11
N TYR A 449 15.60 -11.15 -5.26
CA TYR A 449 15.33 -12.21 -6.24
C TYR A 449 15.33 -13.61 -5.63
N ASP A 450 16.23 -13.87 -4.69
CA ASP A 450 16.39 -15.20 -4.06
C ASP A 450 15.30 -15.49 -3.01
N ASN A 451 14.51 -14.49 -2.61
CA ASN A 451 13.34 -14.63 -1.74
C ASN A 451 12.12 -15.23 -2.45
N LEU A 452 12.09 -15.23 -3.77
CA LEU A 452 10.90 -15.62 -4.55
C LEU A 452 10.66 -17.12 -4.54
N ASN A 453 9.42 -17.53 -4.24
CA ASN A 453 8.95 -18.87 -4.52
C ASN A 453 8.42 -18.94 -5.96
N PHE A 454 9.25 -19.43 -6.87
CA PHE A 454 8.93 -19.48 -8.30
C PHE A 454 7.76 -20.41 -8.67
N LYS A 455 7.47 -21.42 -7.84
CA LYS A 455 6.30 -22.27 -8.04
C LYS A 455 5.00 -21.52 -7.77
N ALA A 456 4.95 -20.80 -6.65
CA ALA A 456 3.81 -19.94 -6.32
C ALA A 456 3.67 -18.82 -7.36
N PHE A 457 4.77 -18.18 -7.73
CA PHE A 457 4.81 -17.09 -8.70
C PHE A 457 4.16 -17.47 -10.04
N GLU A 458 4.61 -18.60 -10.63
CA GLU A 458 4.05 -19.07 -11.90
C GLU A 458 2.58 -19.43 -11.79
N ALA A 459 2.18 -20.10 -10.69
CA ALA A 459 0.79 -20.50 -10.47
C ALA A 459 -0.13 -19.28 -10.35
N ASN A 460 0.27 -18.27 -9.60
CA ASN A 460 -0.50 -17.04 -9.37
C ASN A 460 -0.56 -16.13 -10.62
N ALA A 461 0.55 -16.01 -11.36
CA ALA A 461 0.55 -15.30 -12.65
C ALA A 461 -0.41 -15.95 -13.66
N LYS A 462 -0.50 -17.30 -13.68
CA LYS A 462 -1.47 -18.03 -14.51
C LYS A 462 -2.91 -17.88 -14.02
N ALA A 463 -3.12 -17.80 -12.70
CA ALA A 463 -4.44 -17.52 -12.12
C ALA A 463 -4.94 -16.12 -12.51
N ALA A 464 -4.08 -15.12 -12.44
CA ALA A 464 -4.37 -13.76 -12.92
C ALA A 464 -4.69 -13.75 -14.42
N ALA A 465 -3.91 -14.49 -15.24
CA ALA A 465 -4.16 -14.62 -16.68
C ALA A 465 -5.52 -15.27 -16.97
N HIS A 466 -5.93 -16.27 -16.16
CA HIS A 466 -7.26 -16.88 -16.26
C HIS A 466 -8.36 -15.86 -15.94
N ALA A 467 -8.25 -15.16 -14.85
CA ALA A 467 -9.25 -14.17 -14.43
C ALA A 467 -9.41 -13.05 -15.48
N VAL A 468 -8.30 -12.47 -15.93
CA VAL A 468 -8.32 -11.43 -16.97
C VAL A 468 -8.91 -11.96 -18.27
N ALA A 469 -8.51 -13.16 -18.73
CA ALA A 469 -9.09 -13.73 -19.95
C ALA A 469 -10.60 -13.96 -19.83
N THR A 470 -11.07 -14.40 -18.67
CA THR A 470 -12.49 -14.63 -18.38
C THR A 470 -13.28 -13.31 -18.46
N PHE A 471 -12.81 -12.27 -17.78
CA PHE A 471 -13.51 -10.98 -17.73
C PHE A 471 -13.35 -10.16 -19.01
N VAL A 472 -12.24 -10.27 -19.73
CA VAL A 472 -12.09 -9.70 -21.07
C VAL A 472 -13.11 -10.33 -22.06
N ALA A 473 -13.41 -11.60 -21.89
CA ALA A 473 -14.46 -12.26 -22.68
C ALA A 473 -15.86 -11.85 -22.23
N SER A 474 -16.13 -11.71 -20.93
CA SER A 474 -17.43 -11.28 -20.41
C SER A 474 -17.37 -10.89 -18.93
N THR A 475 -17.92 -9.73 -18.59
CA THR A 475 -18.14 -9.26 -17.22
C THR A 475 -19.55 -9.57 -16.69
N ALA A 476 -20.34 -10.35 -17.42
CA ALA A 476 -21.75 -10.60 -17.10
C ALA A 476 -21.99 -11.18 -15.69
N VAL A 477 -21.05 -11.96 -15.16
CA VAL A 477 -21.18 -12.53 -13.81
C VAL A 477 -21.04 -11.45 -12.73
N VAL A 478 -20.19 -10.46 -12.94
CA VAL A 478 -20.01 -9.29 -12.06
C VAL A 478 -21.28 -8.42 -12.11
N GLU A 479 -21.77 -8.10 -13.30
CA GLU A 479 -22.98 -7.30 -13.47
C GLU A 479 -24.24 -7.98 -12.90
N LYS A 480 -24.31 -9.30 -13.02
CA LYS A 480 -25.40 -10.08 -12.41
C LYS A 480 -25.39 -9.96 -10.88
N GLU A 481 -24.22 -10.02 -10.25
CA GLU A 481 -24.09 -9.88 -8.81
C GLU A 481 -24.42 -8.45 -8.36
N LYS A 482 -23.97 -7.41 -9.07
CA LYS A 482 -24.33 -5.99 -8.82
C LYS A 482 -25.84 -5.76 -8.82
N THR A 483 -26.56 -6.44 -9.70
CA THR A 483 -28.01 -6.27 -9.84
C THR A 483 -28.82 -7.22 -8.96
N SER A 484 -28.17 -8.16 -8.29
CA SER A 484 -28.84 -9.12 -7.39
C SER A 484 -29.28 -8.42 -6.11
N THR A 485 -30.59 -8.46 -5.82
CA THR A 485 -31.19 -7.91 -4.60
C THR A 485 -30.97 -8.80 -3.35
N VAL A 486 -30.15 -9.82 -3.43
CA VAL A 486 -29.83 -10.69 -2.29
C VAL A 486 -28.94 -9.94 -1.33
N ASN A 487 -29.53 -9.58 -0.19
CA ASN A 487 -28.86 -8.86 0.90
C ASN A 487 -27.64 -9.68 1.37
N PRO A 488 -26.40 -9.16 1.30
CA PRO A 488 -25.19 -9.89 1.74
C PRO A 488 -25.28 -10.38 3.19
N SER A 489 -26.01 -9.66 4.02
CA SER A 489 -26.20 -9.99 5.45
C SER A 489 -26.92 -11.32 5.73
N LEU A 490 -27.54 -11.95 4.73
CA LEU A 490 -28.24 -13.23 4.88
C LEU A 490 -27.36 -14.46 4.58
N ARG A 491 -26.13 -14.27 4.07
CA ARG A 491 -25.19 -15.37 3.81
C ARG A 491 -24.39 -15.80 5.06
N LEU A 492 -24.37 -15.00 6.10
CA LEU A 492 -23.64 -15.24 7.36
C LEU A 492 -24.19 -16.38 8.25
N ALA A 493 -25.28 -17.04 7.86
CA ALA A 493 -26.00 -17.96 8.76
C ALA A 493 -25.73 -19.45 8.56
N SER A 494 -24.83 -19.90 7.67
CA SER A 494 -24.78 -21.34 7.33
C SER A 494 -23.41 -22.02 7.28
N VAL A 495 -22.33 -21.45 7.85
CA VAL A 495 -21.04 -22.17 7.93
C VAL A 495 -20.61 -22.27 9.40
N PRO A 496 -20.32 -23.48 9.93
CA PRO A 496 -19.78 -23.63 11.28
C PRO A 496 -18.40 -23.01 11.38
N ASN A 497 -18.24 -22.07 12.28
CA ASN A 497 -17.00 -21.36 12.59
C ASN A 497 -16.04 -22.33 13.31
N THR A 498 -15.08 -22.93 12.60
CA THR A 498 -14.08 -23.85 13.17
C THR A 498 -12.63 -23.45 12.94
N LEU A 499 -12.34 -22.21 12.55
CA LEU A 499 -10.97 -21.70 12.46
C LEU A 499 -10.75 -20.57 13.47
N PRO A 500 -9.62 -20.55 14.21
CA PRO A 500 -9.29 -19.47 15.13
C PRO A 500 -9.10 -18.14 14.38
N ASN A 501 -9.61 -17.04 14.94
CA ASN A 501 -9.59 -15.68 14.37
C ASN A 501 -8.19 -15.04 14.21
N ASP A 502 -7.11 -15.76 14.54
CA ASP A 502 -5.74 -15.20 14.59
C ASP A 502 -4.87 -15.59 13.39
N ALA A 503 -5.43 -16.24 12.37
CA ALA A 503 -4.63 -16.88 11.31
C ALA A 503 -4.07 -15.94 10.23
N LEU A 504 -4.52 -14.70 10.14
CA LEU A 504 -4.03 -13.71 9.17
C LEU A 504 -3.94 -12.34 9.83
N GLY A 505 -2.95 -12.14 10.71
CA GLY A 505 -2.46 -10.87 11.21
C GLY A 505 -3.43 -9.67 11.25
N VAL A 506 -4.65 -9.81 11.84
CA VAL A 506 -5.54 -8.67 12.03
C VAL A 506 -5.24 -8.04 13.38
N GLN A 507 -4.23 -7.20 13.42
CA GLN A 507 -4.10 -6.19 14.47
C GLN A 507 -3.95 -4.82 13.82
N GLY A 508 -4.92 -3.96 14.13
CA GLY A 508 -4.88 -2.50 14.07
C GLY A 508 -4.49 -1.86 12.73
N LYS A 509 -5.17 -0.80 12.39
CA LYS A 509 -4.83 0.12 11.29
C LYS A 509 -3.44 0.73 11.51
N ASP A 510 -2.39 -0.02 11.22
CA ASP A 510 -1.07 0.51 10.99
C ASP A 510 -0.86 0.52 9.48
N PHE A 511 -1.07 1.71 8.89
CA PHE A 511 -0.60 1.98 7.53
C PHE A 511 0.88 1.64 7.49
N CYS A 512 1.34 1.08 6.36
CA CYS A 512 2.75 0.81 6.10
C CYS A 512 3.56 2.11 6.20
N THR A 513 3.85 2.54 7.41
CA THR A 513 4.92 3.50 7.66
C THR A 513 6.18 2.68 7.73
N GLY A 514 7.08 2.84 6.75
CA GLY A 514 8.32 2.10 6.66
C GLY A 514 9.11 2.18 7.97
N GLU A 515 8.97 1.17 8.80
CA GLU A 515 9.69 1.06 10.05
C GLU A 515 10.76 0.00 9.96
N LEU A 516 11.95 0.49 10.22
CA LEU A 516 13.11 -0.33 10.54
C LEU A 516 12.87 -1.02 11.88
N ALA A 517 12.95 -2.35 11.89
CA ALA A 517 13.28 -3.10 13.09
C ALA A 517 14.75 -2.89 13.45
#